data_3bf3b66b8831612195b78fb4607925da
#
_entry.id   3bf3b66b8831612195b78fb4607925da
#
_cell.length_a   1.000
_cell.length_b   1.000
_cell.length_c   1.000
_cell.angle_alpha   90.00
_cell.angle_beta   90.00
_cell.angle_gamma   90.00
#
_symmetry.space_group_name_H-M   'P 1'
#
loop_
_entity.id
_entity.type
_entity.pdbx_description
1 polymer ?
#
loop_
_entity_poly.entity_id
_entity_poly.type
_entity_poly.pdbx_seq_one_letter_code
_entity_poly.pdbx_strand_id
1 'polypeptide(L)'
;MATADLLSMDSKKTADKQKALDSALAQIERQFGKGSIMKLGQEGAVQDIKSSSTGSLGLDIALGIGGLPMGRIIEIYGPESSGKTTLTLHCVAEQQKAGGVCAFVDAEHALDPTYAKKLGVDLDELLISQPDTGEQALEITDTLVRSGAVNMVIVDSVAALTPKSELEGDMGDSSVGVQARLMSQAMRKLTGSISRSNCMVIFINQIRMKIGVMFGSPETTTGGNALKFYSSVRLDIRRIGALKDRDEVVGNHTRVKVVKNKVAAPFKQVEFDIMYGEGISKMGELLDLGVAAGVVDNSGSWFSYGDERIGQGRENAKSFLRENVQMALEIEDKIRAAHGLDFDMPEHERKEDDDILEA
;
A
#
# COMPACT_ATOMS: atom_id res chain seq x y z
N MET A 1 63.76 -6.71 -1.41
CA MET A 1 63.35 -7.03 -2.78
C MET A 1 62.07 -7.87 -2.86
N ALA A 2 61.79 -8.80 -1.95
CA ALA A 2 60.59 -9.68 -2.02
C ALA A 2 59.22 -8.98 -1.81
N THR A 3 59.18 -7.89 -1.07
CA THR A 3 57.90 -7.15 -0.80
C THR A 3 57.44 -6.29 -1.96
N ALA A 4 58.33 -5.76 -2.79
CA ALA A 4 57.99 -4.96 -3.98
C ALA A 4 57.46 -5.84 -5.10
N ASP A 5 57.94 -7.06 -5.27
CA ASP A 5 57.47 -8.03 -6.25
C ASP A 5 56.05 -8.56 -5.93
N LEU A 6 55.73 -8.79 -4.65
CA LEU A 6 54.41 -9.21 -4.21
C LEU A 6 53.35 -8.13 -4.46
N LEU A 7 53.67 -6.87 -4.17
CA LEU A 7 52.77 -5.72 -4.43
C LEU A 7 52.53 -5.49 -5.93
N SER A 8 53.57 -5.72 -6.78
CA SER A 8 53.44 -5.62 -8.23
C SER A 8 52.65 -6.75 -8.85
N MET A 9 52.69 -7.96 -8.31
CA MET A 9 51.90 -9.11 -8.74
C MET A 9 50.44 -8.96 -8.36
N ASP A 10 50.11 -8.40 -7.17
CA ASP A 10 48.74 -8.13 -6.76
C ASP A 10 48.09 -6.98 -7.57
N SER A 11 48.85 -5.95 -7.89
CA SER A 11 48.35 -4.86 -8.77
C SER A 11 48.07 -5.33 -10.20
N LYS A 12 48.92 -6.20 -10.79
CA LYS A 12 48.66 -6.81 -12.09
C LYS A 12 47.44 -7.71 -12.09
N LYS A 13 47.27 -8.57 -11.08
CA LYS A 13 46.08 -9.42 -10.93
C LYS A 13 44.80 -8.59 -10.79
N THR A 14 44.85 -7.48 -10.09
CA THR A 14 43.71 -6.57 -9.94
C THR A 14 43.37 -5.88 -11.27
N ALA A 15 44.36 -5.42 -12.04
CA ALA A 15 44.16 -4.83 -13.35
C ALA A 15 43.59 -5.83 -14.37
N ASP A 16 44.05 -7.07 -14.36
CA ASP A 16 43.54 -8.13 -15.23
C ASP A 16 42.08 -8.52 -14.90
N LYS A 17 41.74 -8.56 -13.60
CA LYS A 17 40.33 -8.76 -13.14
C LYS A 17 39.45 -7.62 -13.57
N GLN A 18 39.90 -6.37 -13.49
CA GLN A 18 39.13 -5.22 -13.92
C GLN A 18 38.84 -5.26 -15.43
N LYS A 19 39.87 -5.56 -16.26
CA LYS A 19 39.67 -5.70 -17.73
C LYS A 19 38.70 -6.83 -18.08
N ALA A 20 38.79 -7.96 -17.37
CA ALA A 20 37.86 -9.08 -17.56
C ALA A 20 36.41 -8.67 -17.21
N LEU A 21 36.22 -7.92 -16.10
CA LEU A 21 34.92 -7.38 -15.71
C LEU A 21 34.37 -6.40 -16.74
N ASP A 22 35.19 -5.45 -17.19
CA ASP A 22 34.77 -4.44 -18.18
C ASP A 22 34.37 -5.11 -19.51
N SER A 23 35.11 -6.16 -19.92
CA SER A 23 34.76 -6.96 -21.11
C SER A 23 33.42 -7.70 -20.93
N ALA A 24 33.18 -8.29 -19.75
CA ALA A 24 31.92 -8.97 -19.44
C ALA A 24 30.74 -7.98 -19.43
N LEU A 25 30.90 -6.80 -18.83
CA LEU A 25 29.89 -5.74 -18.82
C LEU A 25 29.54 -5.29 -20.24
N ALA A 26 30.55 -5.03 -21.07
CA ALA A 26 30.37 -4.66 -22.48
C ALA A 26 29.66 -5.77 -23.29
N GLN A 27 29.94 -7.04 -23.00
CA GLN A 27 29.27 -8.17 -23.65
C GLN A 27 27.77 -8.24 -23.22
N ILE A 28 27.48 -8.06 -21.93
CA ILE A 28 26.11 -8.04 -21.42
C ILE A 28 25.31 -6.90 -22.06
N GLU A 29 25.88 -5.70 -22.14
CA GLU A 29 25.21 -4.56 -22.77
C GLU A 29 24.95 -4.75 -24.25
N ARG A 30 25.87 -5.41 -24.98
CA ARG A 30 25.65 -5.76 -26.40
C ARG A 30 24.55 -6.78 -26.61
N GLN A 31 24.45 -7.76 -25.69
CA GLN A 31 23.50 -8.86 -25.81
C GLN A 31 22.10 -8.50 -25.31
N PHE A 32 21.99 -7.72 -24.26
CA PHE A 32 20.74 -7.44 -23.54
C PHE A 32 20.31 -5.96 -23.60
N GLY A 33 21.14 -5.09 -24.18
CA GLY A 33 20.89 -3.66 -24.28
C GLY A 33 21.54 -2.82 -23.18
N LYS A 34 21.71 -1.52 -23.45
CA LYS A 34 22.25 -0.56 -22.48
C LYS A 34 21.38 -0.52 -21.21
N GLY A 35 22.01 -0.49 -20.04
CA GLY A 35 21.30 -0.46 -18.76
C GLY A 35 20.85 -1.82 -18.26
N SER A 36 21.15 -2.93 -18.96
CA SER A 36 20.88 -4.30 -18.50
C SER A 36 21.69 -4.69 -17.25
N ILE A 37 22.81 -3.99 -17.03
CA ILE A 37 23.63 -4.10 -15.82
C ILE A 37 24.17 -2.72 -15.47
N MET A 38 24.13 -2.35 -14.17
CA MET A 38 24.64 -1.08 -13.66
C MET A 38 25.19 -1.23 -12.25
N LYS A 39 26.08 -0.33 -11.86
CA LYS A 39 26.56 -0.26 -10.46
C LYS A 39 25.52 0.51 -9.64
N LEU A 40 25.12 -0.04 -8.50
CA LEU A 40 24.06 0.51 -7.65
C LEU A 40 24.36 1.96 -7.17
N GLY A 41 25.62 2.35 -7.06
CA GLY A 41 26.04 3.71 -6.67
C GLY A 41 26.22 4.71 -7.84
N GLN A 42 25.88 4.35 -9.07
CA GLN A 42 25.86 5.32 -10.18
C GLN A 42 24.60 6.16 -10.14
N GLU A 43 24.72 7.46 -10.44
CA GLU A 43 23.56 8.36 -10.59
C GLU A 43 22.57 7.76 -11.62
N GLY A 44 21.28 7.67 -11.23
CA GLY A 44 20.23 7.05 -12.04
C GLY A 44 20.11 5.53 -11.92
N ALA A 45 20.98 4.83 -11.18
CA ALA A 45 20.87 3.39 -10.95
C ALA A 45 19.76 3.03 -9.96
N VAL A 46 19.48 3.91 -9.00
CA VAL A 46 18.38 3.79 -8.05
C VAL A 46 17.35 4.86 -8.40
N GLN A 47 16.25 4.47 -9.00
CA GLN A 47 15.09 5.36 -9.08
C GLN A 47 14.49 5.46 -7.68
N ASP A 48 14.24 6.69 -7.21
CA ASP A 48 13.45 6.91 -6.00
C ASP A 48 12.09 6.25 -6.18
N ILE A 49 11.75 5.38 -5.22
CA ILE A 49 10.47 4.67 -5.26
C ILE A 49 9.39 5.68 -4.90
N LYS A 50 8.61 6.09 -5.91
CA LYS A 50 7.43 6.91 -5.69
C LYS A 50 6.44 6.14 -4.81
N SER A 51 5.74 6.86 -3.95
CA SER A 51 4.69 6.32 -3.10
C SER A 51 3.35 6.98 -3.41
N SER A 52 2.27 6.31 -3.02
CA SER A 52 0.91 6.83 -3.03
C SER A 52 0.37 6.76 -1.61
N SER A 53 -0.23 7.84 -1.11
CA SER A 53 -0.84 7.88 0.21
C SER A 53 -1.90 6.79 0.36
N THR A 54 -2.04 6.28 1.56
CA THR A 54 -3.09 5.32 1.93
C THR A 54 -4.38 6.00 2.41
N GLY A 55 -4.36 7.33 2.56
CA GLY A 55 -5.42 8.09 3.22
C GLY A 55 -5.35 8.04 4.76
N SER A 56 -4.40 7.30 5.33
CA SER A 56 -4.09 7.26 6.75
C SER A 56 -2.67 7.78 6.96
N LEU A 57 -2.53 8.94 7.59
CA LEU A 57 -1.22 9.56 7.87
C LEU A 57 -0.34 8.64 8.72
N GLY A 58 -0.93 7.97 9.71
CA GLY A 58 -0.21 7.02 10.57
C GLY A 58 0.34 5.83 9.78
N LEU A 59 -0.44 5.30 8.83
CA LEU A 59 0.01 4.20 7.99
C LEU A 59 1.09 4.66 7.01
N ASP A 60 0.98 5.84 6.44
CA ASP A 60 1.99 6.43 5.55
C ASP A 60 3.33 6.61 6.26
N ILE A 61 3.31 7.09 7.51
CA ILE A 61 4.48 7.16 8.38
C ILE A 61 5.06 5.76 8.68
N ALA A 62 4.19 4.79 8.98
CA ALA A 62 4.62 3.44 9.29
C ALA A 62 5.27 2.73 8.08
N LEU A 63 4.82 3.04 6.87
CA LEU A 63 5.39 2.53 5.62
C LEU A 63 6.78 3.10 5.34
N GLY A 64 7.13 4.26 5.90
CA GLY A 64 8.48 4.83 5.90
C GLY A 64 8.90 5.54 4.61
N ILE A 65 8.04 5.57 3.61
CA ILE A 65 8.23 6.29 2.33
C ILE A 65 7.02 7.18 2.00
N GLY A 66 6.15 7.46 3.00
CA GLY A 66 4.98 8.31 2.84
C GLY A 66 3.79 7.67 2.15
N GLY A 67 3.75 6.35 2.03
CA GLY A 67 2.63 5.63 1.43
C GLY A 67 3.01 4.27 0.87
N LEU A 68 2.15 3.71 0.03
CA LEU A 68 2.38 2.44 -0.65
C LEU A 68 3.30 2.63 -1.87
N PRO A 69 4.30 1.73 -2.08
CA PRO A 69 5.26 1.87 -3.16
C PRO A 69 4.64 1.62 -4.53
N MET A 70 4.84 2.55 -5.46
CA MET A 70 4.46 2.39 -6.88
C MET A 70 5.31 1.30 -7.56
N GLY A 71 4.76 0.69 -8.60
CA GLY A 71 5.45 -0.38 -9.35
C GLY A 71 5.65 -1.67 -8.54
N ARG A 72 4.82 -1.92 -7.52
CA ARG A 72 4.95 -3.05 -6.60
C ARG A 72 3.63 -3.77 -6.38
N ILE A 73 3.74 -5.02 -5.92
CA ILE A 73 2.63 -5.83 -5.47
C ILE A 73 2.46 -5.63 -3.97
N ILE A 74 1.24 -5.31 -3.56
CA ILE A 74 0.82 -5.12 -2.18
C ILE A 74 -0.21 -6.20 -1.82
N GLU A 75 -0.17 -6.75 -0.63
CA GLU A 75 -1.22 -7.60 -0.09
C GLU A 75 -1.80 -6.96 1.17
N ILE A 76 -3.12 -6.74 1.18
CA ILE A 76 -3.88 -6.30 2.35
C ILE A 76 -4.78 -7.44 2.76
N TYR A 77 -4.61 -7.96 3.97
CA TYR A 77 -5.37 -9.11 4.43
C TYR A 77 -5.85 -8.95 5.87
N GLY A 78 -6.92 -9.64 6.20
CA GLY A 78 -7.52 -9.60 7.53
C GLY A 78 -8.84 -10.34 7.57
N PRO A 79 -9.45 -10.44 8.75
CA PRO A 79 -10.79 -10.99 8.92
C PRO A 79 -11.84 -10.25 8.09
N GLU A 80 -13.01 -10.82 7.97
CA GLU A 80 -14.17 -10.14 7.43
C GLU A 80 -14.50 -8.89 8.25
N SER A 81 -15.03 -7.85 7.58
CA SER A 81 -15.41 -6.57 8.21
C SER A 81 -14.27 -5.87 8.99
N SER A 82 -13.01 -6.13 8.64
CA SER A 82 -11.85 -5.49 9.26
C SER A 82 -11.49 -4.13 8.66
N GLY A 83 -12.13 -3.71 7.54
CA GLY A 83 -11.86 -2.45 6.85
C GLY A 83 -10.90 -2.56 5.65
N LYS A 84 -10.68 -3.78 5.09
CA LYS A 84 -9.81 -3.98 3.92
C LYS A 84 -10.26 -3.15 2.72
N THR A 85 -11.51 -3.29 2.30
CA THR A 85 -12.07 -2.57 1.15
C THR A 85 -12.13 -1.07 1.43
N THR A 86 -12.46 -0.66 2.67
CA THR A 86 -12.42 0.77 3.07
C THR A 86 -11.03 1.37 2.88
N LEU A 87 -9.98 0.71 3.40
CA LEU A 87 -8.60 1.18 3.24
C LEU A 87 -8.19 1.25 1.77
N THR A 88 -8.56 0.25 0.96
CA THR A 88 -8.21 0.27 -0.48
C THR A 88 -8.97 1.34 -1.26
N LEU A 89 -10.21 1.64 -0.90
CA LEU A 89 -10.96 2.74 -1.51
C LEU A 89 -10.36 4.11 -1.16
N HIS A 90 -9.85 4.30 0.06
CA HIS A 90 -9.06 5.49 0.39
C HIS A 90 -7.78 5.58 -0.45
N CYS A 91 -7.04 4.46 -0.64
CA CYS A 91 -5.88 4.45 -1.54
C CYS A 91 -6.26 4.85 -2.98
N VAL A 92 -7.42 4.40 -3.47
CA VAL A 92 -7.95 4.79 -4.80
C VAL A 92 -8.21 6.29 -4.83
N ALA A 93 -8.93 6.83 -3.84
CA ALA A 93 -9.25 8.25 -3.76
C ALA A 93 -7.98 9.12 -3.74
N GLU A 94 -6.99 8.77 -2.92
CA GLU A 94 -5.72 9.52 -2.85
C GLU A 94 -4.93 9.42 -4.18
N GLN A 95 -4.96 8.26 -4.86
CA GLN A 95 -4.30 8.11 -6.15
C GLN A 95 -5.00 8.90 -7.26
N GLN A 96 -6.34 8.97 -7.25
CA GLN A 96 -7.11 9.80 -8.18
C GLN A 96 -6.87 11.29 -7.96
N LYS A 97 -6.80 11.76 -6.70
CA LYS A 97 -6.42 13.13 -6.36
C LYS A 97 -5.04 13.51 -6.90
N ALA A 98 -4.08 12.57 -6.91
CA ALA A 98 -2.77 12.76 -7.52
C ALA A 98 -2.80 12.63 -9.07
N GLY A 99 -3.97 12.64 -9.69
CA GLY A 99 -4.14 12.54 -11.14
C GLY A 99 -3.90 11.14 -11.73
N GLY A 100 -3.91 10.10 -10.89
CA GLY A 100 -3.65 8.73 -11.31
C GLY A 100 -4.91 7.99 -11.73
N VAL A 101 -4.82 7.16 -12.76
CA VAL A 101 -5.89 6.28 -13.23
C VAL A 101 -5.93 5.01 -12.39
N CYS A 102 -7.11 4.67 -11.87
CA CYS A 102 -7.33 3.53 -11.01
C CYS A 102 -8.31 2.53 -11.64
N ALA A 103 -8.08 1.25 -11.39
CA ALA A 103 -8.98 0.17 -11.78
C ALA A 103 -9.30 -0.74 -10.59
N PHE A 104 -10.55 -1.19 -10.53
CA PHE A 104 -11.04 -2.10 -9.51
C PHE A 104 -11.57 -3.38 -10.15
N VAL A 105 -10.91 -4.50 -9.89
CA VAL A 105 -11.31 -5.84 -10.33
C VAL A 105 -12.08 -6.48 -9.19
N ASP A 106 -13.41 -6.36 -9.26
CA ASP A 106 -14.36 -6.81 -8.24
C ASP A 106 -14.80 -8.26 -8.50
N ALA A 107 -13.99 -9.20 -8.04
CA ALA A 107 -14.30 -10.63 -8.15
C ALA A 107 -15.34 -11.11 -7.11
N GLU A 108 -15.63 -10.31 -6.07
CA GLU A 108 -16.68 -10.61 -5.09
C GLU A 108 -18.05 -10.05 -5.52
N HIS A 109 -18.10 -9.18 -6.55
CA HIS A 109 -19.31 -8.46 -7.00
C HIS A 109 -20.00 -7.68 -5.88
N ALA A 110 -19.22 -7.08 -4.99
CA ALA A 110 -19.69 -6.51 -3.73
C ALA A 110 -19.35 -5.02 -3.55
N LEU A 111 -18.75 -4.36 -4.55
CA LEU A 111 -18.41 -2.95 -4.47
C LEU A 111 -19.69 -2.10 -4.43
N ASP A 112 -19.84 -1.31 -3.36
CA ASP A 112 -20.91 -0.30 -3.23
C ASP A 112 -20.42 1.05 -3.77
N PRO A 113 -20.97 1.53 -4.92
CA PRO A 113 -20.59 2.82 -5.49
C PRO A 113 -20.93 4.01 -4.57
N THR A 114 -22.04 3.91 -3.82
CA THR A 114 -22.45 4.97 -2.90
C THR A 114 -21.44 5.13 -1.77
N TYR A 115 -20.96 4.02 -1.25
CA TYR A 115 -19.92 4.03 -0.22
C TYR A 115 -18.58 4.52 -0.78
N ALA A 116 -18.16 4.05 -1.95
CA ALA A 116 -16.94 4.50 -2.60
C ALA A 116 -16.92 6.03 -2.81
N LYS A 117 -18.05 6.60 -3.29
CA LYS A 117 -18.20 8.04 -3.46
C LYS A 117 -18.04 8.81 -2.14
N LYS A 118 -18.61 8.30 -1.03
CA LYS A 118 -18.48 8.93 0.30
C LYS A 118 -17.04 8.93 0.82
N LEU A 119 -16.20 7.98 0.37
CA LEU A 119 -14.78 7.92 0.69
C LEU A 119 -13.91 8.82 -0.22
N GLY A 120 -14.52 9.58 -1.13
CA GLY A 120 -13.84 10.50 -2.03
C GLY A 120 -13.38 9.87 -3.35
N VAL A 121 -13.89 8.67 -3.69
CA VAL A 121 -13.60 8.06 -5.00
C VAL A 121 -14.42 8.74 -6.09
N ASP A 122 -13.74 9.20 -7.13
CA ASP A 122 -14.38 9.63 -8.37
C ASP A 122 -14.84 8.39 -9.15
N LEU A 123 -16.17 8.22 -9.22
CA LEU A 123 -16.77 7.04 -9.86
C LEU A 123 -16.73 7.14 -11.40
N ASP A 124 -16.69 8.34 -11.96
CA ASP A 124 -16.65 8.55 -13.40
C ASP A 124 -15.26 8.21 -13.97
N GLU A 125 -14.22 8.33 -13.15
CA GLU A 125 -12.84 8.02 -13.51
C GLU A 125 -12.36 6.63 -13.02
N LEU A 126 -13.19 5.89 -12.26
CA LEU A 126 -12.83 4.56 -11.78
C LEU A 126 -13.19 3.48 -12.80
N LEU A 127 -12.19 2.78 -13.32
CA LEU A 127 -12.42 1.61 -14.15
C LEU A 127 -12.85 0.43 -13.28
N ILE A 128 -13.99 -0.20 -13.60
CA ILE A 128 -14.47 -1.38 -12.87
C ILE A 128 -14.58 -2.58 -13.81
N SER A 129 -14.19 -3.76 -13.31
CA SER A 129 -14.37 -5.04 -14.00
C SER A 129 -14.88 -6.08 -13.00
N GLN A 130 -15.85 -6.88 -13.43
CA GLN A 130 -16.46 -7.96 -12.64
C GLN A 130 -16.28 -9.29 -13.38
N PRO A 131 -15.11 -9.94 -13.24
CA PRO A 131 -14.78 -11.17 -13.96
C PRO A 131 -15.48 -12.39 -13.36
N ASP A 132 -15.83 -13.36 -14.21
CA ASP A 132 -16.46 -14.61 -13.78
C ASP A 132 -15.45 -15.64 -13.27
N THR A 133 -14.18 -15.58 -13.70
CA THR A 133 -13.13 -16.54 -13.34
C THR A 133 -11.85 -15.86 -12.86
N GLY A 134 -11.05 -16.59 -12.06
CA GLY A 134 -9.75 -16.10 -11.60
C GLY A 134 -8.77 -15.84 -12.72
N GLU A 135 -8.79 -16.67 -13.79
CA GLU A 135 -7.98 -16.47 -14.99
C GLU A 135 -8.34 -15.15 -15.68
N GLN A 136 -9.64 -14.88 -15.87
CA GLN A 136 -10.12 -13.64 -16.49
C GLN A 136 -9.72 -12.42 -15.65
N ALA A 137 -9.90 -12.46 -14.34
CA ALA A 137 -9.49 -11.39 -13.43
C ALA A 137 -8.01 -11.05 -13.57
N LEU A 138 -7.15 -12.06 -13.59
CA LEU A 138 -5.71 -11.90 -13.64
C LEU A 138 -5.21 -11.48 -15.04
N GLU A 139 -5.89 -11.91 -16.12
CA GLU A 139 -5.60 -11.46 -17.48
C GLU A 139 -6.00 -10.00 -17.72
N ILE A 140 -7.17 -9.58 -17.19
CA ILE A 140 -7.58 -8.16 -17.19
C ILE A 140 -6.55 -7.32 -16.45
N THR A 141 -6.16 -7.77 -15.24
CA THR A 141 -5.11 -7.09 -14.46
C THR A 141 -3.80 -6.99 -15.23
N ASP A 142 -3.32 -8.06 -15.86
CA ASP A 142 -2.08 -8.06 -16.67
C ASP A 142 -2.19 -7.08 -17.86
N THR A 143 -3.33 -7.04 -18.51
CA THR A 143 -3.58 -6.16 -19.66
C THR A 143 -3.56 -4.69 -19.24
N LEU A 144 -4.24 -4.34 -18.15
CA LEU A 144 -4.26 -2.99 -17.59
C LEU A 144 -2.84 -2.54 -17.17
N VAL A 145 -2.11 -3.39 -16.46
CA VAL A 145 -0.74 -3.11 -16.03
C VAL A 145 0.18 -2.90 -17.23
N ARG A 146 0.10 -3.75 -18.26
CA ARG A 146 0.96 -3.65 -19.43
C ARG A 146 0.66 -2.46 -20.34
N SER A 147 -0.54 -1.90 -20.25
CA SER A 147 -0.91 -0.69 -20.99
C SER A 147 -0.02 0.51 -20.62
N GLY A 148 0.49 0.54 -19.37
CA GLY A 148 1.24 1.67 -18.82
C GLY A 148 0.39 2.91 -18.55
N ALA A 149 -0.94 2.83 -18.76
CA ALA A 149 -1.86 3.95 -18.56
C ALA A 149 -2.55 3.94 -17.20
N VAL A 150 -2.45 2.82 -16.45
CA VAL A 150 -3.09 2.65 -15.15
C VAL A 150 -2.04 2.70 -14.04
N ASN A 151 -2.28 3.51 -13.03
CA ASN A 151 -1.38 3.72 -11.90
C ASN A 151 -1.62 2.72 -10.76
N MET A 152 -2.89 2.34 -10.55
CA MET A 152 -3.28 1.42 -9.48
C MET A 152 -4.35 0.45 -9.96
N VAL A 153 -4.18 -0.84 -9.64
CA VAL A 153 -5.19 -1.88 -9.83
C VAL A 153 -5.47 -2.55 -8.50
N ILE A 154 -6.74 -2.58 -8.11
CA ILE A 154 -7.21 -3.33 -6.93
C ILE A 154 -7.81 -4.65 -7.42
N VAL A 155 -7.51 -5.76 -6.75
CA VAL A 155 -8.15 -7.06 -6.97
C VAL A 155 -8.83 -7.49 -5.67
N ASP A 156 -10.15 -7.45 -5.64
CA ASP A 156 -10.97 -7.77 -4.47
C ASP A 156 -11.88 -8.98 -4.78
N SER A 157 -11.66 -10.13 -4.22
CA SER A 157 -10.52 -10.54 -3.41
C SER A 157 -9.87 -11.81 -4.00
N VAL A 158 -8.64 -12.12 -3.55
CA VAL A 158 -7.97 -13.39 -3.94
C VAL A 158 -8.81 -14.60 -3.61
N ALA A 159 -9.59 -14.55 -2.53
CA ALA A 159 -10.47 -15.66 -2.14
C ALA A 159 -11.56 -15.97 -3.18
N ALA A 160 -11.99 -14.96 -3.93
CA ALA A 160 -13.02 -15.07 -4.96
C ALA A 160 -12.45 -15.43 -6.36
N LEU A 161 -11.12 -15.46 -6.53
CA LEU A 161 -10.48 -15.86 -7.78
C LEU A 161 -10.62 -17.38 -8.00
N THR A 162 -11.82 -17.82 -8.37
CA THR A 162 -12.11 -19.22 -8.63
C THR A 162 -11.56 -19.63 -9.99
N PRO A 163 -10.71 -20.67 -10.06
CA PRO A 163 -10.21 -21.18 -11.33
C PRO A 163 -11.33 -21.69 -12.24
N LYS A 164 -11.20 -21.46 -13.55
CA LYS A 164 -12.19 -21.90 -14.54
C LYS A 164 -12.48 -23.40 -14.44
N SER A 165 -11.45 -24.22 -14.24
CA SER A 165 -11.60 -25.65 -14.08
C SER A 165 -12.42 -26.07 -12.85
N GLU A 166 -12.48 -25.24 -11.83
CA GLU A 166 -13.30 -25.46 -10.63
C GLU A 166 -14.77 -25.08 -10.88
N LEU A 167 -15.00 -24.05 -11.69
CA LEU A 167 -16.36 -23.64 -12.09
C LEU A 167 -17.00 -24.61 -13.10
N GLU A 168 -16.21 -25.24 -13.95
CA GLU A 168 -16.67 -26.21 -14.95
C GLU A 168 -16.77 -27.63 -14.41
N GLY A 169 -16.24 -27.91 -13.20
CA GLY A 169 -16.33 -29.21 -12.53
C GLY A 169 -17.67 -29.45 -11.83
N ASP A 170 -17.90 -30.68 -11.45
CA ASP A 170 -19.10 -31.08 -10.70
C ASP A 170 -18.99 -30.65 -9.22
N MET A 171 -20.13 -30.39 -8.59
CA MET A 171 -20.19 -30.09 -7.15
C MET A 171 -19.62 -31.25 -6.34
N GLY A 172 -18.51 -30.97 -5.61
CA GLY A 172 -17.82 -31.96 -4.79
C GLY A 172 -16.50 -32.45 -5.38
N ASP A 173 -16.16 -32.03 -6.59
CA ASP A 173 -14.85 -32.30 -7.17
C ASP A 173 -13.72 -31.69 -6.36
N SER A 174 -12.59 -32.41 -6.26
CA SER A 174 -11.44 -31.94 -5.51
C SER A 174 -10.58 -31.01 -6.35
N SER A 175 -10.59 -29.69 -6.01
CA SER A 175 -9.81 -28.64 -6.66
C SER A 175 -8.54 -28.25 -5.89
N VAL A 176 -7.93 -29.20 -5.16
CA VAL A 176 -6.80 -28.93 -4.27
C VAL A 176 -5.63 -28.27 -5.03
N GLY A 177 -5.28 -27.06 -4.61
CA GLY A 177 -4.10 -26.34 -5.08
C GLY A 177 -4.21 -25.69 -6.46
N VAL A 178 -5.33 -25.76 -7.16
CA VAL A 178 -5.50 -25.13 -8.50
C VAL A 178 -5.39 -23.62 -8.38
N GLN A 179 -6.09 -22.99 -7.44
CA GLN A 179 -5.98 -21.55 -7.17
C GLN A 179 -4.55 -21.13 -6.82
N ALA A 180 -3.82 -21.91 -6.02
CA ALA A 180 -2.44 -21.60 -5.66
C ALA A 180 -1.48 -21.69 -6.87
N ARG A 181 -1.73 -22.59 -7.81
CA ARG A 181 -0.98 -22.67 -9.09
C ARG A 181 -1.28 -21.47 -9.97
N LEU A 182 -2.55 -21.09 -10.11
CA LEU A 182 -2.99 -19.90 -10.85
C LEU A 182 -2.32 -18.63 -10.30
N MET A 183 -2.37 -18.43 -8.99
CA MET A 183 -1.71 -17.29 -8.33
C MET A 183 -0.18 -17.31 -8.54
N SER A 184 0.46 -18.48 -8.45
CA SER A 184 1.90 -18.60 -8.68
C SER A 184 2.29 -18.25 -10.12
N GLN A 185 1.49 -18.65 -11.10
CA GLN A 185 1.68 -18.30 -12.51
C GLN A 185 1.47 -16.79 -12.74
N ALA A 186 0.40 -16.23 -12.20
CA ALA A 186 0.08 -14.83 -12.30
C ALA A 186 1.19 -13.94 -11.71
N MET A 187 1.68 -14.26 -10.52
CA MET A 187 2.74 -13.48 -9.87
C MET A 187 4.03 -13.46 -10.70
N ARG A 188 4.42 -14.58 -11.30
CA ARG A 188 5.59 -14.63 -12.20
C ARG A 188 5.41 -13.74 -13.44
N LYS A 189 4.20 -13.69 -14.00
CA LYS A 189 3.88 -12.90 -15.19
C LYS A 189 3.78 -11.42 -14.86
N LEU A 190 3.05 -11.07 -13.80
CA LEU A 190 2.74 -9.69 -13.42
C LEU A 190 3.95 -8.92 -12.88
N THR A 191 4.84 -9.56 -12.11
CA THR A 191 5.92 -8.85 -11.40
C THR A 191 6.78 -8.00 -12.33
N GLY A 192 7.18 -8.55 -13.49
CA GLY A 192 8.00 -7.82 -14.45
C GLY A 192 7.25 -6.68 -15.14
N SER A 193 5.95 -6.85 -15.41
CA SER A 193 5.10 -5.83 -16.04
C SER A 193 4.81 -4.69 -15.07
N ILE A 194 4.48 -5.00 -13.82
CA ILE A 194 4.21 -4.07 -12.72
C ILE A 194 5.40 -3.13 -12.50
N SER A 195 6.61 -3.69 -12.40
CA SER A 195 7.83 -2.90 -12.20
C SER A 195 8.12 -1.94 -13.37
N ARG A 196 7.90 -2.39 -14.62
CA ARG A 196 8.16 -1.56 -15.82
C ARG A 196 7.13 -0.47 -16.06
N SER A 197 5.87 -0.74 -15.77
CA SER A 197 4.77 0.23 -15.94
C SER A 197 4.63 1.21 -14.79
N ASN A 198 5.38 1.00 -13.69
CA ASN A 198 5.22 1.73 -12.44
C ASN A 198 3.78 1.66 -11.87
N CYS A 199 2.98 0.67 -12.27
CA CYS A 199 1.64 0.43 -11.75
C CYS A 199 1.72 -0.29 -10.41
N MET A 200 0.92 0.12 -9.43
CA MET A 200 0.75 -0.61 -8.17
C MET A 200 -0.41 -1.60 -8.30
N VAL A 201 -0.22 -2.83 -7.82
CA VAL A 201 -1.32 -3.81 -7.75
C VAL A 201 -1.54 -4.22 -6.31
N ILE A 202 -2.75 -3.96 -5.81
CA ILE A 202 -3.17 -4.30 -4.44
C ILE A 202 -4.09 -5.52 -4.51
N PHE A 203 -3.68 -6.60 -3.88
CA PHE A 203 -4.51 -7.79 -3.68
C PHE A 203 -5.12 -7.77 -2.29
N ILE A 204 -6.45 -7.74 -2.23
CA ILE A 204 -7.20 -7.95 -0.99
C ILE A 204 -7.29 -9.44 -0.76
N ASN A 205 -7.03 -9.89 0.48
CA ASN A 205 -7.03 -11.30 0.80
C ASN A 205 -7.77 -11.58 2.12
N GLN A 206 -8.25 -12.80 2.25
CA GLN A 206 -8.96 -13.28 3.43
C GLN A 206 -8.07 -14.24 4.22
N ILE A 207 -8.29 -14.30 5.54
CA ILE A 207 -7.63 -15.25 6.43
C ILE A 207 -8.40 -16.57 6.41
N ARG A 208 -7.65 -17.66 6.41
CA ARG A 208 -8.14 -19.02 6.61
C ARG A 208 -7.36 -19.69 7.73
N MET A 209 -7.97 -20.63 8.41
CA MET A 209 -7.34 -21.39 9.48
C MET A 209 -6.84 -22.72 8.95
N LYS A 210 -5.56 -23.02 9.18
CA LYS A 210 -5.00 -24.35 8.88
C LYS A 210 -5.42 -25.34 9.96
N ILE A 211 -5.95 -26.45 9.54
CA ILE A 211 -6.31 -27.57 10.44
C ILE A 211 -5.03 -28.28 10.88
N GLY A 212 -4.96 -28.69 12.15
CA GLY A 212 -3.87 -29.53 12.68
C GLY A 212 -2.58 -28.79 13.04
N VAL A 213 -2.57 -27.44 13.08
CA VAL A 213 -1.40 -26.68 13.56
C VAL A 213 -1.40 -26.64 15.09
N MET A 214 -0.51 -27.42 15.70
CA MET A 214 -0.35 -27.46 17.18
C MET A 214 0.57 -26.35 17.73
N PHE A 215 1.49 -25.84 16.91
CA PHE A 215 2.47 -24.81 17.30
C PHE A 215 2.53 -23.70 16.24
N GLY A 216 2.68 -22.44 16.69
CA GLY A 216 2.70 -21.27 15.82
C GLY A 216 1.30 -20.77 15.46
N SER A 217 1.21 -19.81 14.52
CA SER A 217 -0.08 -19.26 14.08
C SER A 217 -0.74 -20.20 13.06
N PRO A 218 -1.98 -20.63 13.28
CA PRO A 218 -2.74 -21.41 12.30
C PRO A 218 -3.24 -20.57 11.14
N GLU A 219 -3.17 -19.23 11.25
CA GLU A 219 -3.68 -18.32 10.22
C GLU A 219 -2.86 -18.37 8.93
N THR A 220 -3.54 -18.40 7.82
CA THR A 220 -2.95 -18.29 6.48
C THR A 220 -3.87 -17.51 5.56
N THR A 221 -3.32 -16.94 4.49
CA THR A 221 -4.10 -16.27 3.44
C THR A 221 -4.44 -17.26 2.33
N THR A 222 -5.51 -16.98 1.55
CA THR A 222 -5.92 -17.79 0.39
C THR A 222 -4.94 -17.62 -0.78
N GLY A 223 -5.03 -18.46 -1.81
CA GLY A 223 -4.18 -18.38 -3.01
C GLY A 223 -2.75 -18.91 -2.82
N GLY A 224 -2.48 -19.66 -1.74
CA GLY A 224 -1.19 -20.29 -1.47
C GLY A 224 -0.12 -19.30 -0.95
N ASN A 225 1.16 -19.56 -1.28
CA ASN A 225 2.27 -18.77 -0.77
C ASN A 225 2.80 -17.72 -1.75
N ALA A 226 2.28 -17.65 -2.99
CA ALA A 226 2.84 -16.78 -4.02
C ALA A 226 2.86 -15.31 -3.59
N LEU A 227 1.73 -14.77 -3.12
CA LEU A 227 1.67 -13.39 -2.65
C LEU A 227 2.61 -13.09 -1.49
N LYS A 228 2.82 -14.04 -0.57
CA LYS A 228 3.76 -13.87 0.56
C LYS A 228 5.18 -13.61 0.09
N PHE A 229 5.59 -14.20 -1.04
CA PHE A 229 6.93 -14.01 -1.61
C PHE A 229 7.00 -12.79 -2.53
N TYR A 230 6.03 -12.63 -3.43
CA TYR A 230 6.06 -11.59 -4.47
C TYR A 230 5.69 -10.21 -3.98
N SER A 231 4.81 -10.06 -2.99
CA SER A 231 4.45 -8.76 -2.43
C SER A 231 5.68 -8.03 -1.84
N SER A 232 5.75 -6.73 -2.06
CA SER A 232 6.74 -5.85 -1.44
C SER A 232 6.28 -5.35 -0.07
N VAL A 233 4.97 -5.14 0.08
CA VAL A 233 4.33 -4.75 1.34
C VAL A 233 3.19 -5.73 1.62
N ARG A 234 3.05 -6.11 2.90
CA ARG A 234 1.92 -6.89 3.40
C ARG A 234 1.36 -6.23 4.66
N LEU A 235 0.08 -5.96 4.63
CA LEU A 235 -0.67 -5.31 5.71
C LEU A 235 -1.67 -6.29 6.31
N ASP A 236 -1.58 -6.50 7.62
CA ASP A 236 -2.57 -7.24 8.41
C ASP A 236 -3.49 -6.22 9.08
N ILE A 237 -4.76 -6.13 8.64
CA ILE A 237 -5.74 -5.19 9.14
C ILE A 237 -6.77 -5.89 10.03
N ARG A 238 -7.00 -5.36 11.24
CA ARG A 238 -7.88 -5.96 12.24
C ARG A 238 -8.71 -4.92 12.95
N ARG A 239 -9.99 -5.21 13.10
CA ARG A 239 -10.84 -4.52 14.06
C ARG A 239 -10.43 -4.93 15.48
N ILE A 240 -10.14 -3.96 16.33
CA ILE A 240 -9.73 -4.18 17.73
C ILE A 240 -10.75 -3.65 18.74
N GLY A 241 -11.70 -2.81 18.30
CA GLY A 241 -12.76 -2.28 19.15
C GLY A 241 -13.93 -1.75 18.33
N ALA A 242 -15.03 -1.46 18.98
CA ALA A 242 -16.16 -0.73 18.44
C ALA A 242 -16.16 0.69 18.98
N LEU A 243 -16.37 1.66 18.11
CA LEU A 243 -16.62 3.05 18.49
C LEU A 243 -18.10 3.23 18.72
N LYS A 244 -18.46 3.80 19.87
CA LYS A 244 -19.86 4.03 20.22
C LYS A 244 -20.08 5.51 20.45
N ASP A 245 -21.20 6.00 19.94
CA ASP A 245 -21.81 7.24 20.37
C ASP A 245 -23.05 6.88 21.17
N ARG A 246 -23.00 7.10 22.49
CA ARG A 246 -24.00 6.62 23.47
C ARG A 246 -24.19 5.08 23.33
N ASP A 247 -25.35 4.62 22.84
CA ASP A 247 -25.67 3.20 22.68
C ASP A 247 -25.48 2.67 21.26
N GLU A 248 -25.21 3.55 20.27
CA GLU A 248 -25.04 3.16 18.87
C GLU A 248 -23.57 2.94 18.53
N VAL A 249 -23.32 1.91 17.71
CA VAL A 249 -21.98 1.66 17.16
C VAL A 249 -21.83 2.48 15.89
N VAL A 250 -20.97 3.49 15.94
CA VAL A 250 -20.74 4.45 14.85
C VAL A 250 -19.49 4.17 14.03
N GLY A 251 -18.65 3.24 14.50
CA GLY A 251 -17.41 2.92 13.81
C GLY A 251 -16.63 1.81 14.47
N ASN A 252 -15.43 1.58 13.94
CA ASN A 252 -14.50 0.58 14.44
C ASN A 252 -13.14 1.21 14.74
N HIS A 253 -12.57 0.87 15.89
CA HIS A 253 -11.15 1.08 16.13
C HIS A 253 -10.37 -0.05 15.45
N THR A 254 -9.48 0.33 14.57
CA THR A 254 -8.81 -0.59 13.62
C THR A 254 -7.31 -0.51 13.79
N ARG A 255 -6.65 -1.66 13.73
CA ARG A 255 -5.20 -1.79 13.78
C ARG A 255 -4.69 -2.35 12.46
N VAL A 256 -3.65 -1.72 11.93
CA VAL A 256 -2.90 -2.22 10.76
C VAL A 256 -1.46 -2.50 11.17
N LYS A 257 -1.02 -3.73 10.91
CA LYS A 257 0.36 -4.15 11.11
C LYS A 257 1.07 -4.32 9.77
N VAL A 258 2.19 -3.66 9.60
CA VAL A 258 3.08 -3.82 8.45
C VAL A 258 3.89 -5.09 8.64
N VAL A 259 3.39 -6.23 8.17
CA VAL A 259 4.00 -7.55 8.40
C VAL A 259 5.22 -7.78 7.53
N LYS A 260 5.24 -7.17 6.34
CA LYS A 260 6.35 -7.21 5.40
C LYS A 260 6.49 -5.85 4.74
N ASN A 261 7.73 -5.39 4.63
CA ASN A 261 8.08 -4.18 3.91
C ASN A 261 9.47 -4.35 3.29
N LYS A 262 9.57 -4.19 1.96
CA LYS A 262 10.84 -4.26 1.23
C LYS A 262 11.45 -2.88 0.94
N VAL A 263 10.74 -1.80 1.27
CA VAL A 263 11.14 -0.42 0.97
C VAL A 263 11.54 0.36 2.24
N ALA A 264 11.15 -0.14 3.43
CA ALA A 264 11.52 0.42 4.73
C ALA A 264 11.48 -0.67 5.81
N ALA A 265 11.74 -0.30 7.07
CA ALA A 265 11.68 -1.22 8.20
C ALA A 265 10.27 -1.78 8.41
N PRO A 266 10.09 -3.12 8.45
CA PRO A 266 8.81 -3.76 8.69
C PRO A 266 8.43 -3.77 10.18
N PHE A 267 7.27 -4.39 10.48
CA PHE A 267 6.72 -4.68 11.80
C PHE A 267 6.21 -3.48 12.58
N LYS A 268 6.13 -2.30 11.96
CA LYS A 268 5.43 -1.16 12.53
C LYS A 268 3.92 -1.46 12.59
N GLN A 269 3.26 -0.83 13.56
CA GLN A 269 1.83 -0.99 13.81
C GLN A 269 1.23 0.38 14.01
N VAL A 270 0.05 0.59 13.44
CA VAL A 270 -0.73 1.82 13.57
C VAL A 270 -2.17 1.49 13.92
N GLU A 271 -2.82 2.40 14.60
CA GLU A 271 -4.22 2.29 14.98
C GLU A 271 -4.94 3.58 14.59
N PHE A 272 -6.10 3.43 14.01
CA PHE A 272 -6.98 4.54 13.62
C PHE A 272 -8.44 4.12 13.66
N ASP A 273 -9.31 5.12 13.63
CA ASP A 273 -10.75 4.94 13.63
C ASP A 273 -11.29 4.89 12.22
N ILE A 274 -12.15 3.91 11.93
CA ILE A 274 -12.97 3.86 10.72
C ILE A 274 -14.41 4.15 11.13
N MET A 275 -14.94 5.30 10.67
CA MET A 275 -16.31 5.71 10.91
C MET A 275 -17.23 5.12 9.84
N TYR A 276 -18.41 4.67 10.23
CA TYR A 276 -19.37 4.12 9.27
C TYR A 276 -19.92 5.22 8.36
N GLY A 277 -19.79 5.02 7.05
CA GLY A 277 -20.23 5.97 6.05
C GLY A 277 -19.25 7.11 5.76
N GLU A 278 -18.18 7.31 6.57
CA GLU A 278 -17.18 8.37 6.39
C GLU A 278 -15.78 7.81 6.09
N GLY A 279 -15.51 6.56 6.52
CA GLY A 279 -14.19 5.93 6.36
C GLY A 279 -13.19 6.31 7.46
N ILE A 280 -11.93 6.44 7.10
CA ILE A 280 -10.83 6.72 8.05
C ILE A 280 -10.98 8.13 8.62
N SER A 281 -10.94 8.24 9.95
CA SER A 281 -11.06 9.51 10.66
C SER A 281 -9.76 10.31 10.60
N LYS A 282 -9.52 11.07 9.52
CA LYS A 282 -8.30 11.87 9.33
C LYS A 282 -8.05 12.84 10.48
N MET A 283 -9.07 13.58 10.93
CA MET A 283 -8.92 14.52 12.05
C MET A 283 -8.61 13.82 13.38
N GLY A 284 -9.10 12.58 13.56
CA GLY A 284 -8.74 11.76 14.70
C GLY A 284 -7.25 11.37 14.68
N GLU A 285 -6.75 10.93 13.55
CA GLU A 285 -5.32 10.62 13.39
C GLU A 285 -4.43 11.86 13.58
N LEU A 286 -4.81 13.01 13.02
CA LEU A 286 -4.07 14.26 13.19
C LEU A 286 -3.91 14.63 14.66
N LEU A 287 -4.97 14.50 15.46
CA LEU A 287 -4.91 14.78 16.89
C LEU A 287 -3.99 13.80 17.61
N ASP A 288 -4.17 12.50 17.37
CA ASP A 288 -3.43 11.46 18.09
C ASP A 288 -1.94 11.50 17.71
N LEU A 289 -1.62 11.65 16.41
CA LEU A 289 -0.25 11.78 15.92
C LEU A 289 0.36 13.12 16.30
N GLY A 290 -0.41 14.21 16.26
CA GLY A 290 0.02 15.53 16.67
C GLY A 290 0.44 15.57 18.13
N VAL A 291 -0.33 14.93 19.01
CA VAL A 291 0.04 14.78 20.42
C VAL A 291 1.29 13.92 20.58
N ALA A 292 1.37 12.80 19.87
CA ALA A 292 2.53 11.91 19.93
C ALA A 292 3.83 12.58 19.40
N ALA A 293 3.72 13.46 18.41
CA ALA A 293 4.84 14.22 17.85
C ALA A 293 5.15 15.53 18.62
N GLY A 294 4.35 15.88 19.64
CA GLY A 294 4.50 17.14 20.38
C GLY A 294 4.17 18.40 19.55
N VAL A 295 3.38 18.24 18.49
CA VAL A 295 2.86 19.32 17.65
C VAL A 295 1.57 19.88 18.22
N VAL A 296 0.74 19.02 18.80
CA VAL A 296 -0.51 19.37 19.51
C VAL A 296 -0.31 19.09 20.99
N ASP A 297 -0.63 20.05 21.82
CA ASP A 297 -0.59 19.90 23.28
C ASP A 297 -1.89 19.31 23.79
N ASN A 298 -1.76 18.35 24.70
CA ASN A 298 -2.89 17.77 25.43
C ASN A 298 -2.70 17.98 26.94
N SER A 299 -3.52 18.87 27.52
CA SER A 299 -3.51 19.15 28.96
C SER A 299 -4.85 18.79 29.58
N GLY A 300 -4.90 17.62 30.22
CA GLY A 300 -6.13 17.07 30.79
C GLY A 300 -7.16 16.74 29.70
N SER A 301 -8.26 17.49 29.65
CA SER A 301 -9.28 17.33 28.61
C SER A 301 -9.14 18.31 27.43
N TRP A 302 -8.18 19.22 27.48
CA TRP A 302 -8.01 20.28 26.50
C TRP A 302 -6.91 19.95 25.50
N PHE A 303 -7.22 20.18 24.22
CA PHE A 303 -6.27 20.17 23.14
C PHE A 303 -5.94 21.59 22.72
N SER A 304 -4.67 21.87 22.43
CA SER A 304 -4.17 23.20 22.00
C SER A 304 -3.14 23.06 20.90
N TYR A 305 -3.09 24.02 20.00
CA TYR A 305 -2.07 24.15 18.97
C TYR A 305 -1.45 25.55 19.07
N GLY A 306 -0.17 25.62 19.44
CA GLY A 306 0.44 26.87 19.86
C GLY A 306 -0.32 27.51 21.03
N ASP A 307 -0.71 28.77 20.87
CA ASP A 307 -1.46 29.51 21.89
C ASP A 307 -3.00 29.33 21.79
N GLU A 308 -3.49 28.60 20.77
CA GLU A 308 -4.91 28.46 20.49
C GLU A 308 -5.48 27.14 21.07
N ARG A 309 -6.61 27.23 21.75
CA ARG A 309 -7.36 26.07 22.21
C ARG A 309 -8.24 25.54 21.10
N ILE A 310 -8.00 24.31 20.65
CA ILE A 310 -8.73 23.67 19.56
C ILE A 310 -9.94 22.84 20.03
N GLY A 311 -10.03 22.53 21.32
CA GLY A 311 -11.24 21.89 21.84
C GLY A 311 -11.07 21.24 23.21
N GLN A 312 -12.19 21.09 23.90
CA GLN A 312 -12.29 20.26 25.10
C GLN A 312 -12.84 18.89 24.75
N GLY A 313 -12.02 17.87 24.90
CA GLY A 313 -12.30 16.50 24.46
C GLY A 313 -12.01 16.28 22.98
N ARG A 314 -11.74 14.99 22.64
CA ARG A 314 -11.28 14.58 21.30
C ARG A 314 -12.29 14.92 20.20
N GLU A 315 -13.59 14.73 20.43
CA GLU A 315 -14.61 14.98 19.41
C GLU A 315 -14.78 16.48 19.09
N ASN A 316 -14.72 17.35 20.11
CA ASN A 316 -14.77 18.79 19.86
C ASN A 316 -13.52 19.28 19.11
N ALA A 317 -12.35 18.74 19.44
CA ALA A 317 -11.12 19.08 18.73
C ALA A 317 -11.14 18.59 17.27
N LYS A 318 -11.69 17.41 17.00
CA LYS A 318 -11.90 16.92 15.61
C LYS A 318 -12.83 17.84 14.83
N SER A 319 -13.95 18.27 15.43
CA SER A 319 -14.90 19.19 14.79
C SER A 319 -14.25 20.54 14.50
N PHE A 320 -13.49 21.06 15.46
CA PHE A 320 -12.74 22.30 15.27
C PHE A 320 -11.75 22.23 14.10
N LEU A 321 -10.99 21.13 13.98
CA LEU A 321 -10.05 20.94 12.87
C LEU A 321 -10.75 20.75 11.52
N ARG A 322 -11.95 20.14 11.48
CA ARG A 322 -12.77 20.09 10.26
C ARG A 322 -13.17 21.48 9.77
N GLU A 323 -13.48 22.41 10.70
CA GLU A 323 -13.86 23.79 10.40
C GLU A 323 -12.62 24.67 10.09
N ASN A 324 -11.45 24.29 10.56
CA ASN A 324 -10.20 25.03 10.42
C ASN A 324 -9.18 24.24 9.59
N VAL A 325 -9.47 24.06 8.32
CA VAL A 325 -8.69 23.24 7.38
C VAL A 325 -7.23 23.66 7.30
N GLN A 326 -6.96 24.98 7.24
CA GLN A 326 -5.60 25.49 7.16
C GLN A 326 -4.75 25.07 8.37
N MET A 327 -5.33 25.10 9.57
CA MET A 327 -4.65 24.64 10.78
C MET A 327 -4.42 23.10 10.74
N ALA A 328 -5.39 22.34 10.24
CA ALA A 328 -5.25 20.89 10.09
C ALA A 328 -4.09 20.55 9.14
N LEU A 329 -3.95 21.23 8.00
CA LEU A 329 -2.84 21.08 7.05
C LEU A 329 -1.49 21.45 7.69
N GLU A 330 -1.42 22.55 8.43
CA GLU A 330 -0.19 22.95 9.13
C GLU A 330 0.24 21.90 10.18
N ILE A 331 -0.73 21.32 10.90
CA ILE A 331 -0.46 20.25 11.86
C ILE A 331 0.04 19.01 11.12
N GLU A 332 -0.58 18.65 10.00
CA GLU A 332 -0.15 17.52 9.17
C GLU A 332 1.28 17.71 8.65
N ASP A 333 1.60 18.86 8.09
CA ASP A 333 2.93 19.18 7.58
C ASP A 333 3.99 19.06 8.70
N LYS A 334 3.69 19.55 9.91
CA LYS A 334 4.60 19.43 11.05
C LYS A 334 4.78 18.00 11.52
N ILE A 335 3.71 17.19 11.48
CA ILE A 335 3.80 15.77 11.80
C ILE A 335 4.66 15.05 10.75
N ARG A 336 4.47 15.33 9.46
CA ARG A 336 5.27 14.77 8.37
C ARG A 336 6.75 15.13 8.53
N ALA A 337 7.05 16.40 8.79
CA ALA A 337 8.40 16.89 9.05
C ALA A 337 9.05 16.16 10.24
N ALA A 338 8.34 16.03 11.35
CA ALA A 338 8.82 15.32 12.54
C ALA A 338 9.18 13.84 12.28
N HIS A 339 8.60 13.25 11.25
CA HIS A 339 8.87 11.87 10.84
C HIS A 339 9.79 11.74 9.61
N GLY A 340 10.38 12.85 9.13
CA GLY A 340 11.29 12.87 7.98
C GLY A 340 10.59 12.53 6.66
N LEU A 341 9.31 12.85 6.55
CA LEU A 341 8.49 12.67 5.36
C LEU A 341 8.20 14.02 4.70
N ASP A 342 9.23 14.88 4.61
CA ASP A 342 9.14 16.13 3.89
C ASP A 342 9.08 15.84 2.38
N PHE A 343 7.88 15.68 1.87
CA PHE A 343 7.65 15.68 0.44
C PHE A 343 7.38 17.13 0.02
N ASP A 344 8.15 17.64 -0.94
CA ASP A 344 7.80 18.82 -1.72
C ASP A 344 6.51 18.52 -2.50
N MET A 345 5.36 18.68 -1.82
CA MET A 345 4.08 18.73 -2.51
C MET A 345 4.01 20.08 -3.25
N PRO A 346 3.80 20.09 -4.57
CA PRO A 346 3.62 21.32 -5.33
C PRO A 346 2.48 22.16 -4.73
N GLU A 347 2.66 23.48 -4.63
CA GLU A 347 1.67 24.41 -4.06
C GLU A 347 0.25 24.31 -4.68
N HIS A 348 0.13 23.78 -5.91
CA HIS A 348 -1.15 23.64 -6.58
C HIS A 348 -1.97 22.42 -6.08
N GLU A 349 -1.34 21.39 -5.51
CA GLU A 349 -2.04 20.25 -4.91
C GLU A 349 -2.65 20.59 -3.54
N ARG A 350 -2.13 21.65 -2.88
CA ARG A 350 -2.68 22.17 -1.60
C ARG A 350 -4.03 22.87 -1.75
N LYS A 351 -4.36 23.35 -2.96
CA LYS A 351 -5.61 24.10 -3.20
C LYS A 351 -6.83 23.22 -3.50
N GLU A 352 -6.60 21.98 -3.95
CA GLU A 352 -7.71 21.05 -4.27
C GLU A 352 -8.23 20.29 -3.05
N ASP A 353 -7.45 20.24 -1.95
CA ASP A 353 -7.92 19.66 -0.68
C ASP A 353 -8.97 20.54 0.04
N ASP A 354 -9.04 21.83 -0.26
CA ASP A 354 -10.06 22.73 0.29
C ASP A 354 -11.48 22.37 -0.16
N ASP A 355 -11.66 21.81 -1.37
CA ASP A 355 -12.98 21.46 -1.92
C ASP A 355 -13.54 20.13 -1.40
N ILE A 356 -12.74 19.30 -0.72
CA ILE A 356 -13.11 17.94 -0.31
C ILE A 356 -13.57 17.86 1.15
N LEU A 357 -13.27 18.89 1.94
CA LEU A 357 -13.68 18.97 3.34
C LEU A 357 -15.05 19.62 3.53
N GLU A 358 -15.66 20.15 2.45
CA GLU A 358 -17.03 20.72 2.43
C GLU A 358 -18.12 19.72 1.96
N ALA A 359 -17.80 18.46 1.65
CA ALA A 359 -18.76 17.45 1.19
C ALA A 359 -19.17 16.47 2.29
#